data_2482d304ebfd3109b963b4d8a3893ef1
#
_entry.id   2482d304ebfd3109b963b4d8a3893ef1
#
_cell.length_a   1.000
_cell.length_b   1.000
_cell.length_c   1.000
_cell.angle_alpha   90.00
_cell.angle_beta   90.00
_cell.angle_gamma   90.00
#
_symmetry.space_group_name_H-M   'P 1'
#
loop_
_entity.id
_entity.type
_entity.pdbx_description
1 polymer ?
#
loop_
_entity_poly.entity_id
_entity_poly.type
_entity_poly.pdbx_seq_one_letter_code
_entity_poly.pdbx_strand_id
1 'polypeptide(L)'
;SQMGVVLQETFLFAGTIRDNIAYACPNATDEMVIEAAKTANAHDFIMDLPQGYNTAVGAGGHSLSGGEKQRIAIARAIIHNPKILILDEATAALDTETEKLIQDALKKLVRNRTTLAIAHRLSTLRNADRLLVLDHGKVAEFGTHSELLENRGIYYKLVMAQQKLGAMPKEAEKKLPEALPAAEG
;
A
#
# COMPACT_ATOMS: atom_id res chain seq x y z
N SER A 1 8.50 -19.29 0.76
CA SER A 1 7.37 -18.82 1.59
C SER A 1 6.13 -18.69 0.73
N GLN A 2 4.94 -18.99 1.28
CA GLN A 2 3.65 -18.83 0.58
C GLN A 2 3.05 -17.43 0.83
N MET A 3 3.67 -16.63 1.68
CA MET A 3 3.19 -15.32 2.10
C MET A 3 4.12 -14.21 1.64
N GLY A 4 3.53 -13.11 1.19
CA GLY A 4 4.20 -11.86 0.88
C GLY A 4 3.61 -10.72 1.69
N VAL A 5 4.43 -9.73 2.03
CA VAL A 5 4.03 -8.57 2.81
C VAL A 5 4.46 -7.30 2.10
N VAL A 6 3.57 -6.33 2.00
CA VAL A 6 3.88 -4.97 1.58
C VAL A 6 3.51 -4.04 2.73
N LEU A 7 4.51 -3.43 3.35
CA LEU A 7 4.33 -2.56 4.51
C LEU A 7 4.15 -1.10 4.09
N GLN A 8 3.50 -0.33 4.96
CA GLN A 8 3.34 1.12 4.86
C GLN A 8 4.69 1.84 4.71
N GLU A 9 5.60 1.57 5.64
CA GLU A 9 6.96 2.09 5.56
C GLU A 9 7.81 1.12 4.75
N THR A 10 8.08 1.51 3.51
CA THR A 10 8.87 0.69 2.61
C THR A 10 10.35 0.83 2.90
N PHE A 11 10.94 -0.25 3.37
CA PHE A 11 12.37 -0.38 3.56
C PHE A 11 13.06 -0.96 2.31
N LEU A 12 14.18 -0.34 1.90
CA LEU A 12 15.08 -0.88 0.90
C LEU A 12 16.39 -1.33 1.57
N PHE A 13 16.80 -2.53 1.24
CA PHE A 13 18.10 -3.06 1.67
C PHE A 13 19.23 -2.35 0.93
N ALA A 14 20.40 -2.23 1.59
CA ALA A 14 21.61 -1.77 0.94
C ALA A 14 21.97 -2.71 -0.22
N GLY A 15 22.18 -2.16 -1.41
CA GLY A 15 22.43 -2.91 -2.65
C GLY A 15 21.80 -2.19 -3.84
N THR A 16 21.68 -2.86 -4.96
CA THR A 16 21.07 -2.30 -6.17
C THR A 16 19.53 -2.37 -6.14
N ILE A 17 18.86 -1.62 -7.03
CA ILE A 17 17.41 -1.75 -7.24
C ILE A 17 17.10 -3.18 -7.69
N ARG A 18 17.90 -3.77 -8.58
CA ARG A 18 17.78 -5.16 -9.01
C ARG A 18 17.79 -6.12 -7.82
N ASP A 19 18.76 -5.99 -6.92
CA ASP A 19 18.88 -6.85 -5.73
C ASP A 19 17.67 -6.72 -4.82
N ASN A 20 17.17 -5.50 -4.68
CA ASN A 20 15.96 -5.23 -3.89
C ASN A 20 14.72 -5.90 -4.48
N ILE A 21 14.51 -5.86 -5.80
CA ILE A 21 13.39 -6.53 -6.45
C ILE A 21 13.54 -8.05 -6.35
N ALA A 22 14.75 -8.59 -6.63
CA ALA A 22 15.05 -10.01 -6.63
C ALA A 22 15.19 -10.61 -5.21
N TYR A 23 15.12 -9.81 -4.15
CA TYR A 23 15.45 -10.23 -2.78
C TYR A 23 14.77 -11.53 -2.33
N ALA A 24 13.49 -11.70 -2.65
CA ALA A 24 12.74 -12.90 -2.28
C ALA A 24 12.85 -14.04 -3.32
N CYS A 25 13.56 -13.82 -4.44
CA CYS A 25 13.74 -14.76 -5.53
C CYS A 25 15.21 -14.71 -6.02
N PRO A 26 16.17 -15.32 -5.30
CA PRO A 26 17.62 -15.19 -5.61
C PRO A 26 18.00 -15.66 -7.01
N ASN A 27 17.21 -16.57 -7.60
CA ASN A 27 17.44 -17.10 -8.95
C ASN A 27 16.66 -16.33 -10.03
N ALA A 28 16.14 -15.14 -9.72
CA ALA A 28 15.44 -14.33 -10.71
C ALA A 28 16.37 -13.88 -11.83
N THR A 29 15.92 -14.07 -13.07
CA THR A 29 16.63 -13.51 -14.25
C THR A 29 16.35 -12.02 -14.36
N ASP A 30 17.15 -11.31 -15.16
CA ASP A 30 16.94 -9.88 -15.38
C ASP A 30 15.60 -9.60 -16.06
N GLU A 31 15.16 -10.49 -16.95
CA GLU A 31 13.83 -10.40 -17.58
C GLU A 31 12.71 -10.47 -16.54
N MET A 32 12.81 -11.38 -15.57
CA MET A 32 11.82 -11.49 -14.48
C MET A 32 11.78 -10.22 -13.63
N VAL A 33 12.95 -9.65 -13.32
CA VAL A 33 13.06 -8.39 -12.56
C VAL A 33 12.41 -7.24 -13.33
N ILE A 34 12.71 -7.11 -14.63
CA ILE A 34 12.15 -6.07 -15.49
C ILE A 34 10.62 -6.20 -15.61
N GLU A 35 10.10 -7.40 -15.81
CA GLU A 35 8.66 -7.63 -15.92
C GLU A 35 7.92 -7.35 -14.59
N ALA A 36 8.52 -7.70 -13.45
CA ALA A 36 7.99 -7.34 -12.14
C ALA A 36 7.97 -5.81 -11.95
N ALA A 37 9.03 -5.11 -12.35
CA ALA A 37 9.12 -3.66 -12.28
C ALA A 37 8.10 -2.97 -13.20
N LYS A 38 7.90 -3.44 -14.43
CA LYS A 38 6.87 -2.93 -15.35
C LYS A 38 5.47 -3.12 -14.76
N THR A 39 5.19 -4.30 -14.21
CA THR A 39 3.90 -4.59 -13.57
C THR A 39 3.63 -3.69 -12.37
N ALA A 40 4.69 -3.34 -11.62
CA ALA A 40 4.65 -2.43 -10.48
C ALA A 40 4.67 -0.93 -10.88
N ASN A 41 4.66 -0.60 -12.17
CA ASN A 41 4.86 0.75 -12.69
C ASN A 41 6.15 1.42 -12.19
N ALA A 42 7.21 0.61 -12.00
CA ALA A 42 8.51 1.07 -11.51
C ALA A 42 9.56 1.19 -12.63
N HIS A 43 9.38 0.53 -13.77
CA HIS A 43 10.36 0.43 -14.84
C HIS A 43 10.82 1.79 -15.35
N ASP A 44 9.90 2.68 -15.66
CA ASP A 44 10.20 3.95 -16.32
C ASP A 44 11.10 4.83 -15.45
N PHE A 45 10.74 5.07 -14.18
CA PHE A 45 11.59 5.86 -13.30
C PHE A 45 12.96 5.19 -13.03
N ILE A 46 13.02 3.85 -13.02
CA ILE A 46 14.30 3.14 -12.86
C ILE A 46 15.20 3.41 -14.06
N MET A 47 14.65 3.44 -15.27
CA MET A 47 15.42 3.71 -16.51
C MET A 47 15.85 5.17 -16.60
N ASP A 48 15.18 6.10 -15.94
CA ASP A 48 15.58 7.51 -15.83
C ASP A 48 16.78 7.73 -14.89
N LEU A 49 17.12 6.74 -14.06
CA LEU A 49 18.29 6.81 -13.18
C LEU A 49 19.59 6.53 -13.97
N PRO A 50 20.71 7.20 -13.64
CA PRO A 50 21.97 7.07 -14.38
C PRO A 50 22.50 5.64 -14.53
N GLN A 51 22.21 4.77 -13.55
CA GLN A 51 22.66 3.36 -13.55
C GLN A 51 21.49 2.38 -13.69
N GLY A 52 20.26 2.86 -13.95
CA GLY A 52 19.08 2.05 -14.10
C GLY A 52 18.91 1.07 -12.94
N TYR A 53 18.70 -0.20 -13.23
CA TYR A 53 18.56 -1.27 -12.23
C TYR A 53 19.80 -1.49 -11.36
N ASN A 54 20.98 -1.05 -11.79
CA ASN A 54 22.23 -1.15 -11.02
C ASN A 54 22.43 0.04 -10.07
N THR A 55 21.48 0.98 -10.00
CA THR A 55 21.54 2.09 -9.05
C THR A 55 21.55 1.57 -7.63
N ALA A 56 22.60 1.93 -6.87
CA ALA A 56 22.73 1.60 -5.45
C ALA A 56 21.69 2.39 -4.63
N VAL A 57 20.96 1.70 -3.75
CA VAL A 57 19.92 2.26 -2.87
C VAL A 57 20.07 1.74 -1.43
N GLY A 58 19.26 2.24 -0.52
CA GLY A 58 19.36 1.92 0.91
C GLY A 58 20.37 2.79 1.62
N ALA A 59 21.01 2.27 2.68
CA ALA A 59 21.96 3.05 3.48
C ALA A 59 23.16 3.51 2.64
N GLY A 60 23.29 4.84 2.46
CA GLY A 60 24.37 5.45 1.68
C GLY A 60 24.19 5.42 0.15
N GLY A 61 23.09 4.89 -0.35
CA GLY A 61 22.78 4.86 -1.77
C GLY A 61 21.92 6.05 -2.23
N HIS A 62 21.45 5.98 -3.49
CA HIS A 62 20.57 6.99 -4.07
C HIS A 62 19.27 7.15 -3.28
N SER A 63 18.89 8.41 -3.04
CA SER A 63 17.65 8.72 -2.31
C SER A 63 16.45 8.64 -3.25
N LEU A 64 15.55 7.70 -2.98
CA LEU A 64 14.29 7.54 -3.68
C LEU A 64 13.15 8.19 -2.91
N SER A 65 12.15 8.70 -3.61
CA SER A 65 10.90 9.16 -3.04
C SER A 65 10.11 8.02 -2.39
N GLY A 66 9.13 8.34 -1.52
CA GLY A 66 8.27 7.33 -0.90
C GLY A 66 7.53 6.47 -1.93
N GLY A 67 7.02 7.09 -2.99
CA GLY A 67 6.29 6.38 -4.05
C GLY A 67 7.17 5.47 -4.90
N GLU A 68 8.42 5.85 -5.17
CA GLU A 68 9.40 5.00 -5.87
C GLU A 68 9.79 3.78 -5.03
N LYS A 69 10.07 3.99 -3.73
CA LYS A 69 10.33 2.89 -2.78
C LYS A 69 9.16 1.92 -2.73
N GLN A 70 7.94 2.42 -2.66
CA GLN A 70 6.74 1.59 -2.59
C GLN A 70 6.54 0.76 -3.86
N ARG A 71 6.78 1.33 -5.06
CA ARG A 71 6.71 0.60 -6.32
C ARG A 71 7.79 -0.49 -6.42
N ILE A 72 8.99 -0.27 -5.88
CA ILE A 72 10.01 -1.32 -5.77
C ILE A 72 9.56 -2.44 -4.82
N ALA A 73 8.93 -2.11 -3.68
CA ALA A 73 8.40 -3.13 -2.78
C ALA A 73 7.27 -3.95 -3.40
N ILE A 74 6.41 -3.31 -4.19
CA ILE A 74 5.38 -4.00 -4.97
C ILE A 74 6.01 -4.93 -6.00
N ALA A 75 7.06 -4.50 -6.74
CA ALA A 75 7.80 -5.33 -7.68
C ALA A 75 8.42 -6.56 -6.97
N ARG A 76 8.99 -6.37 -5.78
CA ARG A 76 9.50 -7.46 -4.91
C ARG A 76 8.41 -8.46 -4.56
N ALA A 77 7.21 -8.01 -4.25
CA ALA A 77 6.07 -8.87 -3.94
C ALA A 77 5.55 -9.59 -5.21
N ILE A 78 5.57 -8.94 -6.37
CA ILE A 78 5.14 -9.53 -7.65
C ILE A 78 6.06 -10.68 -8.05
N ILE A 79 7.39 -10.48 -8.02
CA ILE A 79 8.36 -11.50 -8.45
C ILE A 79 8.35 -12.71 -7.51
N HIS A 80 8.07 -12.49 -6.21
CA HIS A 80 7.91 -13.56 -5.23
C HIS A 80 6.68 -14.42 -5.48
N ASN A 81 5.66 -13.87 -6.11
CA ASN A 81 4.39 -14.52 -6.49
C ASN A 81 3.73 -15.32 -5.33
N PRO A 82 3.46 -14.72 -4.17
CA PRO A 82 2.89 -15.41 -3.02
C PRO A 82 1.42 -15.75 -3.24
N LYS A 83 0.90 -16.79 -2.59
CA LYS A 83 -0.54 -17.13 -2.58
C LYS A 83 -1.33 -16.26 -1.61
N ILE A 84 -0.71 -15.86 -0.52
CA ILE A 84 -1.28 -15.01 0.53
C ILE A 84 -0.52 -13.70 0.55
N LEU A 85 -1.23 -12.58 0.51
CA LEU A 85 -0.67 -11.24 0.52
C LEU A 85 -1.19 -10.46 1.71
N ILE A 86 -0.29 -9.83 2.45
CA ILE A 86 -0.60 -8.91 3.53
C ILE A 86 -0.21 -7.51 3.06
N LEU A 87 -1.17 -6.61 3.03
CA LEU A 87 -0.97 -5.21 2.65
C LEU A 87 -1.24 -4.32 3.86
N ASP A 88 -0.25 -3.54 4.25
CA ASP A 88 -0.43 -2.43 5.17
C ASP A 88 -0.44 -1.15 4.33
N GLU A 89 -1.66 -0.65 4.04
CA GLU A 89 -1.88 0.42 3.09
C GLU A 89 -1.78 1.78 3.77
N ALA A 90 -0.64 2.40 3.68
CA ALA A 90 -0.55 3.83 3.91
C ALA A 90 0.04 4.54 2.69
N THR A 91 -0.81 5.25 2.04
CA THR A 91 -0.48 6.15 0.94
C THR A 91 -0.58 7.60 1.42
N ALA A 92 -0.22 7.87 2.67
CA ALA A 92 -0.21 9.22 3.21
C ALA A 92 0.85 10.07 2.48
N ALA A 93 0.43 11.26 2.01
CA ALA A 93 1.27 12.32 1.45
C ALA A 93 1.96 12.04 0.09
N LEU A 94 1.34 11.25 -0.79
CA LEU A 94 1.78 11.12 -2.18
C LEU A 94 0.97 12.07 -3.08
N ASP A 95 1.60 12.56 -4.16
CA ASP A 95 0.88 13.27 -5.21
C ASP A 95 -0.11 12.33 -5.92
N THR A 96 -1.14 12.92 -6.54
CA THR A 96 -2.26 12.16 -7.14
C THR A 96 -1.82 11.21 -8.25
N GLU A 97 -0.78 11.57 -9.02
CA GLU A 97 -0.30 10.74 -10.13
C GLU A 97 0.45 9.51 -9.61
N THR A 98 1.41 9.72 -8.71
CA THR A 98 2.14 8.64 -8.03
C THR A 98 1.20 7.69 -7.30
N GLU A 99 0.18 8.23 -6.63
CA GLU A 99 -0.85 7.42 -5.98
C GLU A 99 -1.58 6.51 -6.97
N LYS A 100 -2.01 7.04 -8.13
CA LYS A 100 -2.69 6.27 -9.17
C LYS A 100 -1.81 5.12 -9.67
N LEU A 101 -0.52 5.36 -9.92
CA LEU A 101 0.43 4.33 -10.34
C LEU A 101 0.55 3.21 -9.31
N ILE A 102 0.61 3.54 -8.03
CA ILE A 102 0.66 2.57 -6.93
C ILE A 102 -0.63 1.76 -6.85
N GLN A 103 -1.80 2.42 -6.91
CA GLN A 103 -3.08 1.74 -6.87
C GLN A 103 -3.26 0.77 -8.05
N ASP A 104 -2.83 1.14 -9.24
CA ASP A 104 -2.89 0.28 -10.41
C ASP A 104 -1.93 -0.93 -10.29
N ALA A 105 -0.75 -0.73 -9.71
CA ALA A 105 0.18 -1.80 -9.39
C ALA A 105 -0.39 -2.77 -8.33
N LEU A 106 -1.00 -2.24 -7.27
CA LEU A 106 -1.68 -3.04 -6.23
C LEU A 106 -2.84 -3.84 -6.79
N LYS A 107 -3.68 -3.27 -7.67
CA LYS A 107 -4.76 -4.00 -8.35
C LYS A 107 -4.25 -5.20 -9.16
N LYS A 108 -3.09 -5.05 -9.82
CA LYS A 108 -2.44 -6.16 -10.52
C LYS A 108 -1.90 -7.20 -9.55
N LEU A 109 -1.28 -6.75 -8.44
CA LEU A 109 -0.69 -7.62 -7.43
C LEU A 109 -1.73 -8.49 -6.71
N VAL A 110 -2.92 -7.97 -6.37
CA VAL A 110 -3.94 -8.73 -5.61
C VAL A 110 -4.70 -9.77 -6.44
N ARG A 111 -4.63 -9.73 -7.76
CA ARG A 111 -5.37 -10.67 -8.63
C ARG A 111 -4.97 -12.12 -8.36
N ASN A 112 -5.98 -12.99 -8.22
CA ASN A 112 -5.83 -14.43 -7.99
C ASN A 112 -5.04 -14.78 -6.72
N ARG A 113 -5.12 -13.93 -5.68
CA ARG A 113 -4.46 -14.14 -4.39
C ARG A 113 -5.43 -13.89 -3.24
N THR A 114 -5.22 -14.62 -2.15
CA THR A 114 -5.87 -14.28 -0.89
C THR A 114 -5.17 -13.08 -0.29
N THR A 115 -5.88 -11.97 -0.15
CA THR A 115 -5.30 -10.71 0.33
C THR A 115 -5.95 -10.28 1.63
N LEU A 116 -5.12 -10.02 2.63
CA LEU A 116 -5.50 -9.33 3.87
C LEU A 116 -4.93 -7.91 3.81
N ALA A 117 -5.80 -6.90 3.78
CA ALA A 117 -5.37 -5.51 3.72
C ALA A 117 -5.85 -4.72 4.95
N ILE A 118 -4.94 -3.96 5.55
CA ILE A 118 -5.30 -2.90 6.50
C ILE A 118 -5.61 -1.67 5.66
N ALA A 119 -6.89 -1.31 5.59
CA ALA A 119 -7.34 -0.29 4.67
C ALA A 119 -7.62 1.03 5.38
N HIS A 120 -7.02 2.09 4.89
CA HIS A 120 -7.25 3.47 5.32
C HIS A 120 -8.09 4.27 4.31
N ARG A 121 -8.42 3.68 3.14
CA ARG A 121 -9.16 4.34 2.05
C ARG A 121 -10.48 3.66 1.76
N LEU A 122 -11.51 4.49 1.54
CA LEU A 122 -12.85 4.00 1.15
C LEU A 122 -12.84 3.18 -0.14
N SER A 123 -11.96 3.49 -1.10
CA SER A 123 -11.87 2.74 -2.35
C SER A 123 -11.43 1.29 -2.13
N THR A 124 -10.49 1.05 -1.22
CA THR A 124 -10.06 -0.31 -0.84
C THR A 124 -11.17 -1.05 -0.11
N LEU A 125 -11.85 -0.38 0.83
CA LEU A 125 -12.96 -0.96 1.59
C LEU A 125 -14.15 -1.37 0.69
N ARG A 126 -14.45 -0.57 -0.34
CA ARG A 126 -15.55 -0.88 -1.29
C ARG A 126 -15.31 -2.12 -2.13
N ASN A 127 -14.05 -2.39 -2.47
CA ASN A 127 -13.67 -3.46 -3.38
C ASN A 127 -13.28 -4.76 -2.67
N ALA A 128 -13.33 -4.78 -1.33
CA ALA A 128 -13.03 -5.97 -0.54
C ALA A 128 -14.22 -6.95 -0.56
N ASP A 129 -13.93 -8.24 -0.68
CA ASP A 129 -14.97 -9.30 -0.61
C ASP A 129 -15.61 -9.35 0.77
N ARG A 130 -14.81 -9.12 1.82
CA ARG A 130 -15.25 -9.09 3.22
C ARG A 130 -14.46 -8.04 4.00
N LEU A 131 -15.12 -7.45 4.96
CA LEU A 131 -14.58 -6.44 5.87
C LEU A 131 -14.68 -6.95 7.30
N LEU A 132 -13.59 -6.79 8.03
CA LEU A 132 -13.49 -7.06 9.45
C LEU A 132 -13.27 -5.72 10.17
N VAL A 133 -14.19 -5.35 11.03
CA VAL A 133 -14.08 -4.13 11.86
C VAL A 133 -13.64 -4.53 13.25
N LEU A 134 -12.53 -3.97 13.70
CA LEU A 134 -11.98 -4.16 15.04
C LEU A 134 -12.28 -2.94 15.89
N ASP A 135 -12.76 -3.18 17.10
CA ASP A 135 -12.95 -2.15 18.12
C ASP A 135 -12.41 -2.65 19.47
N HIS A 136 -11.55 -1.88 20.10
CA HIS A 136 -10.87 -2.24 21.36
C HIS A 136 -10.30 -3.68 21.37
N GLY A 137 -9.67 -4.08 20.26
CA GLY A 137 -9.04 -5.41 20.11
C GLY A 137 -10.01 -6.57 19.93
N LYS A 138 -11.30 -6.32 19.72
CA LYS A 138 -12.34 -7.31 19.47
C LYS A 138 -12.96 -7.13 18.10
N VAL A 139 -13.44 -8.22 17.50
CA VAL A 139 -14.23 -8.16 16.28
C VAL A 139 -15.58 -7.55 16.61
N ALA A 140 -15.83 -6.35 16.10
CA ALA A 140 -17.09 -5.64 16.28
C ALA A 140 -18.09 -5.94 15.16
N GLU A 141 -17.60 -5.98 13.90
CA GLU A 141 -18.46 -6.22 12.74
C GLU A 141 -17.67 -7.06 11.70
N PHE A 142 -18.43 -7.88 10.95
CA PHE A 142 -17.89 -8.66 9.86
C PHE A 142 -18.94 -8.81 8.76
N GLY A 143 -18.62 -8.49 7.52
CA GLY A 143 -19.56 -8.57 6.41
C GLY A 143 -19.01 -7.93 5.14
N THR A 144 -19.87 -7.81 4.13
CA THR A 144 -19.60 -7.05 2.90
C THR A 144 -19.77 -5.54 3.16
N HIS A 145 -19.26 -4.73 2.23
CA HIS A 145 -19.48 -3.28 2.26
C HIS A 145 -20.95 -2.89 2.40
N SER A 146 -21.84 -3.53 1.63
CA SER A 146 -23.26 -3.23 1.62
C SER A 146 -23.95 -3.63 2.94
N GLU A 147 -23.69 -4.86 3.43
CA GLU A 147 -24.22 -5.35 4.70
C GLU A 147 -23.86 -4.42 5.86
N LEU A 148 -22.58 -4.00 5.93
CA LEU A 148 -22.10 -3.14 7.02
C LEU A 148 -22.64 -1.70 6.94
N LEU A 149 -22.92 -1.20 5.73
CA LEU A 149 -23.62 0.09 5.57
C LEU A 149 -25.07 0.03 6.05
N GLU A 150 -25.80 -1.05 5.72
CA GLU A 150 -27.19 -1.26 6.13
C GLU A 150 -27.33 -1.39 7.63
N ASN A 151 -26.37 -2.06 8.29
CA ASN A 151 -26.34 -2.23 9.75
C ASN A 151 -26.12 -0.93 10.52
N ARG A 152 -25.66 0.15 9.86
CA ARG A 152 -25.42 1.48 10.46
C ARG A 152 -24.57 1.47 11.74
N GLY A 153 -23.65 0.52 11.83
CA GLY A 153 -22.74 0.33 12.96
C GLY A 153 -21.50 1.25 12.92
N ILE A 154 -20.38 0.72 13.42
CA ILE A 154 -19.09 1.42 13.47
C ILE A 154 -18.58 1.71 12.05
N TYR A 155 -18.65 0.71 11.16
CA TYR A 155 -18.25 0.86 9.77
C TYR A 155 -18.97 2.01 9.06
N TYR A 156 -20.29 2.05 9.20
CA TYR A 156 -21.10 3.13 8.62
C TYR A 156 -20.65 4.51 9.11
N LYS A 157 -20.41 4.66 10.42
CA LYS A 157 -19.93 5.93 11.00
C LYS A 157 -18.57 6.34 10.42
N LEU A 158 -17.63 5.39 10.25
CA LEU A 158 -16.31 5.64 9.64
C LEU A 158 -16.45 6.10 8.18
N VAL A 159 -17.30 5.42 7.39
CA VAL A 159 -17.55 5.79 5.99
C VAL A 159 -18.16 7.19 5.88
N MET A 160 -19.14 7.52 6.72
CA MET A 160 -19.78 8.84 6.72
C MET A 160 -18.80 9.94 7.16
N ALA A 161 -17.94 9.68 8.13
CA ALA A 161 -16.91 10.62 8.56
C ALA A 161 -15.90 10.91 7.43
N GLN A 162 -15.41 9.89 6.74
CA GLN A 162 -14.46 10.06 5.63
C GLN A 162 -15.11 10.80 4.43
N GLN A 163 -16.38 10.53 4.14
CA GLN A 163 -17.10 11.26 3.08
C GLN A 163 -17.26 12.75 3.40
N LYS A 164 -17.54 13.08 4.67
CA LYS A 164 -17.62 14.48 5.12
C LYS A 164 -16.26 15.19 5.00
N LEU A 165 -15.17 14.55 5.41
CA LEU A 165 -13.81 15.08 5.29
C LEU A 165 -13.41 15.29 3.82
N GLY A 166 -13.70 14.34 2.94
CA GLY A 166 -13.42 14.45 1.50
C GLY A 166 -14.29 15.49 0.75
N ALA A 167 -15.41 15.91 1.34
CA ALA A 167 -16.29 16.96 0.81
C ALA A 167 -15.96 18.37 1.36
N MET A 168 -15.09 18.48 2.37
CA MET A 168 -14.66 19.78 2.92
C MET A 168 -13.56 20.40 2.03
N PRO A 169 -13.60 21.71 1.74
CA PRO A 169 -12.49 22.40 1.09
C PRO A 169 -11.21 22.25 1.90
N LYS A 170 -10.06 22.05 1.23
CA LYS A 170 -8.74 21.83 1.87
C LYS A 170 -8.32 22.92 2.88
N GLU A 171 -8.94 24.09 2.84
CA GLU A 171 -8.70 25.17 3.81
C GLU A 171 -9.34 24.92 5.18
N ALA A 172 -10.29 24.01 5.32
CA ALA A 172 -10.94 23.69 6.58
C ALA A 172 -10.19 22.61 7.40
N GLU A 173 -9.34 21.82 6.76
CA GLU A 173 -8.51 20.81 7.44
C GLU A 173 -7.48 21.42 8.41
N LYS A 174 -7.04 22.66 8.18
CA LYS A 174 -6.08 23.37 9.04
C LYS A 174 -6.67 23.86 10.38
N LYS A 175 -7.97 23.74 10.61
CA LYS A 175 -8.67 24.25 11.79
C LYS A 175 -9.29 23.18 12.68
N LEU A 176 -9.01 21.89 12.48
CA LEU A 176 -9.42 20.88 13.45
C LEU A 176 -8.51 21.00 14.70
N PRO A 177 -9.05 21.14 15.92
CA PRO A 177 -8.26 21.12 17.14
C PRO A 177 -7.60 19.75 17.28
N GLU A 178 -6.31 19.76 17.69
CA GLU A 178 -5.58 18.56 18.10
C GLU A 178 -6.43 17.72 19.05
N ALA A 179 -6.35 16.41 18.85
CA ALA A 179 -7.12 15.41 19.59
C ALA A 179 -7.11 15.71 21.10
N LEU A 180 -8.30 15.64 21.70
CA LEU A 180 -8.48 15.68 23.16
C LEU A 180 -7.53 14.67 23.83
N PRO A 181 -6.85 15.07 24.93
CA PRO A 181 -5.99 14.16 25.68
C PRO A 181 -6.84 12.98 26.20
N ALA A 182 -6.23 11.79 26.13
CA ALA A 182 -6.82 10.58 26.68
C ALA A 182 -7.22 10.84 28.14
N ALA A 183 -8.48 10.59 28.49
CA ALA A 183 -8.95 10.64 29.86
C ALA A 183 -8.19 9.57 30.66
N GLU A 184 -7.34 10.00 31.57
CA GLU A 184 -6.81 9.16 32.65
C GLU A 184 -7.98 8.76 33.55
N GLY A 185 -8.13 7.44 33.75
CA GLY A 185 -9.10 6.82 34.63
C GLY A 185 -8.93 5.32 34.66
#